data_99ae840295899f417a957c206af7fc20
#
_entry.id   99ae840295899f417a957c206af7fc20
#
_cell.length_a   1.000
_cell.length_b   1.000
_cell.length_c   1.000
_cell.angle_alpha   90.00
_cell.angle_beta   90.00
_cell.angle_gamma   90.00
#
_symmetry.space_group_name_H-M   'P 1'
#
loop_
_entity.id
_entity.type
_entity.pdbx_description
1 polymer ?
#
loop_
_entity_poly.entity_id
_entity_poly.type
_entity_poly.pdbx_seq_one_letter_code
_entity_poly.pdbx_strand_id
1 'polypeptide(L)'
;YDGFSEDFLHPDINYPLILETINSASDGYLQPHQVQKLLDAAGINRAKEFVVATLEEAKSAAAEIGYPLVMKVVGPVHKTDVGGVVLGVKDEDTLVKEFGRMMKIKDTTGVLMQPYLSGREVFIGAKEEGGFGTVVMCGLGGIFVEALGDVVSAMAPFSPAFAGEMIKKLRGYKIIQGFRGEEGVNEVIFAEMVSRVATLCYYAPEIIEMDIN
;
A
#
# COMPACT_ATOMS: atom_id res chain seq x y z
N TYR A 1 24.55 -3.34 23.42
CA TYR A 1 23.52 -2.73 22.55
C TYR A 1 22.85 -1.60 23.32
N ASP A 2 23.65 -0.57 23.64
CA ASP A 2 23.19 0.67 24.24
C ASP A 2 23.04 1.70 23.12
N GLY A 3 21.83 1.88 22.57
CA GLY A 3 21.64 2.84 21.51
C GLY A 3 20.25 2.85 20.85
N PHE A 4 19.21 2.42 21.52
CA PHE A 4 17.87 2.80 21.10
C PHE A 4 17.63 4.24 21.51
N SER A 5 18.10 5.18 20.68
CA SER A 5 17.58 6.54 20.77
C SER A 5 16.15 6.51 20.22
N GLU A 6 15.21 7.16 20.91
CA GLU A 6 13.82 7.35 20.46
C GLU A 6 13.73 8.06 19.08
N ASP A 7 14.87 8.52 18.54
CA ASP A 7 15.02 9.16 17.24
C ASP A 7 14.68 8.27 16.03
N PHE A 8 14.44 6.97 16.26
CA PHE A 8 14.03 6.04 15.19
C PHE A 8 12.52 5.96 15.00
N LEU A 9 11.74 6.48 15.95
CA LEU A 9 10.29 6.41 15.92
C LEU A 9 9.70 7.73 15.44
N HIS A 10 8.65 7.63 14.63
CA HIS A 10 7.92 8.80 14.16
C HIS A 10 6.98 9.31 15.27
N PRO A 11 7.18 10.54 15.80
CA PRO A 11 6.41 11.05 16.93
C PRO A 11 4.95 11.41 16.57
N ASP A 12 4.65 11.54 15.29
CA ASP A 12 3.32 11.87 14.76
C ASP A 12 2.44 10.65 14.51
N ILE A 13 2.93 9.43 14.78
CA ILE A 13 2.15 8.19 14.68
C ILE A 13 1.09 8.15 15.78
N ASN A 14 -0.15 7.87 15.38
CA ASN A 14 -1.27 7.71 16.31
C ASN A 14 -1.29 6.31 16.93
N TYR A 15 -0.40 6.09 17.90
CA TYR A 15 -0.28 4.81 18.60
C TYR A 15 -1.58 4.31 19.24
N PRO A 16 -2.40 5.14 19.94
CA PRO A 16 -3.67 4.70 20.47
C PRO A 16 -4.61 4.10 19.41
N LEU A 17 -4.67 4.72 18.20
CA LEU A 17 -5.51 4.24 17.12
C LEU A 17 -4.97 2.92 16.53
N ILE A 18 -3.65 2.74 16.48
CA ILE A 18 -3.03 1.47 16.07
C ILE A 18 -3.48 0.36 17.02
N LEU A 19 -3.30 0.56 18.33
CA LEU A 19 -3.70 -0.43 19.35
C LEU A 19 -5.20 -0.75 19.30
N GLU A 20 -6.05 0.27 19.21
CA GLU A 20 -7.50 0.08 19.09
C GLU A 20 -7.84 -0.79 17.88
N THR A 21 -7.21 -0.51 16.73
CA THR A 21 -7.48 -1.24 15.50
C THR A 21 -7.03 -2.70 15.59
N ILE A 22 -5.85 -2.96 16.10
CA ILE A 22 -5.32 -4.32 16.30
C ILE A 22 -6.18 -5.09 17.31
N ASN A 23 -6.48 -4.51 18.48
CA ASN A 23 -7.26 -5.17 19.51
C ASN A 23 -8.72 -5.46 19.11
N SER A 24 -9.26 -4.72 18.14
CA SER A 24 -10.60 -4.95 17.58
C SER A 24 -10.63 -5.95 16.42
N ALA A 25 -9.47 -6.36 15.93
CA ALA A 25 -9.37 -7.30 14.83
C ALA A 25 -9.51 -8.76 15.31
N SER A 26 -10.01 -9.60 14.41
CA SER A 26 -9.94 -11.06 14.58
C SER A 26 -8.64 -11.57 13.98
N ASP A 27 -8.21 -12.76 14.43
CA ASP A 27 -7.06 -13.44 13.84
C ASP A 27 -7.23 -13.64 12.33
N GLY A 28 -6.14 -13.46 11.59
CA GLY A 28 -6.09 -13.61 10.16
C GLY A 28 -5.94 -12.28 9.41
N TYR A 29 -6.49 -12.20 8.20
CA TYR A 29 -6.40 -10.98 7.39
C TYR A 29 -7.28 -9.87 7.92
N LEU A 30 -6.70 -8.68 8.07
CA LEU A 30 -7.44 -7.47 8.41
C LEU A 30 -8.43 -7.09 7.31
N GLN A 31 -9.57 -6.55 7.73
CA GLN A 31 -10.53 -5.99 6.79
C GLN A 31 -9.97 -4.71 6.14
N PRO A 32 -10.36 -4.37 4.89
CA PRO A 32 -9.82 -3.19 4.19
C PRO A 32 -9.89 -1.90 4.99
N HIS A 33 -10.99 -1.65 5.71
CA HIS A 33 -11.15 -0.45 6.54
C HIS A 33 -10.20 -0.43 7.75
N GLN A 34 -9.81 -1.60 8.29
CA GLN A 34 -8.82 -1.70 9.37
C GLN A 34 -7.41 -1.43 8.84
N VAL A 35 -7.08 -1.96 7.65
CA VAL A 35 -5.82 -1.63 6.96
C VAL A 35 -5.71 -0.12 6.72
N GLN A 36 -6.77 0.52 6.21
CA GLN A 36 -6.81 1.97 6.00
C GLN A 36 -6.55 2.73 7.30
N LYS A 37 -7.23 2.35 8.40
CA LYS A 37 -7.01 2.96 9.72
C LYS A 37 -5.56 2.83 10.21
N LEU A 38 -4.93 1.67 10.01
CA LEU A 38 -3.53 1.45 10.40
C LEU A 38 -2.57 2.32 9.58
N LEU A 39 -2.76 2.37 8.26
CA LEU A 39 -1.93 3.20 7.37
C LEU A 39 -2.08 4.69 7.71
N ASP A 40 -3.32 5.16 7.89
CA ASP A 40 -3.59 6.55 8.28
C ASP A 40 -3.00 6.88 9.66
N ALA A 41 -3.12 5.97 10.64
CA ALA A 41 -2.54 6.13 11.98
C ALA A 41 -1.02 6.16 11.97
N ALA A 42 -0.39 5.43 11.05
CA ALA A 42 1.05 5.42 10.84
C ALA A 42 1.54 6.61 9.98
N GLY A 43 0.64 7.46 9.47
CA GLY A 43 0.97 8.56 8.56
C GLY A 43 1.50 8.08 7.21
N ILE A 44 1.10 6.88 6.78
CA ILE A 44 1.44 6.32 5.47
C ILE A 44 0.41 6.80 4.46
N ASN A 45 0.87 7.60 3.49
CA ASN A 45 0.00 8.11 2.44
C ASN A 45 -0.50 6.97 1.56
N ARG A 46 -1.80 6.96 1.33
CA ARG A 46 -2.46 6.00 0.45
C ARG A 46 -3.30 6.72 -0.61
N ALA A 47 -3.54 6.04 -1.71
CA ALA A 47 -4.48 6.53 -2.71
C ALA A 47 -5.88 6.66 -2.08
N LYS A 48 -6.61 7.71 -2.47
CA LYS A 48 -8.03 7.84 -2.12
C LYS A 48 -8.79 6.67 -2.73
N GLU A 49 -9.55 5.95 -1.92
CA GLU A 49 -10.32 4.82 -2.42
C GLU A 49 -11.70 4.76 -1.78
N PHE A 50 -12.67 4.27 -2.56
CA PHE A 50 -14.05 4.10 -2.16
C PHE A 50 -14.52 2.70 -2.53
N VAL A 51 -15.18 2.03 -1.62
CA VAL A 51 -15.93 0.82 -1.91
C VAL A 51 -17.40 1.20 -2.04
N VAL A 52 -17.98 0.97 -3.19
CA VAL A 52 -19.34 1.38 -3.56
C VAL A 52 -20.17 0.18 -3.98
N ALA A 53 -21.45 0.17 -3.63
CA ALA A 53 -22.39 -0.89 -3.95
C ALA A 53 -23.50 -0.44 -4.90
N THR A 54 -23.71 0.87 -5.04
CA THR A 54 -24.72 1.44 -5.92
C THR A 54 -24.11 2.35 -6.98
N LEU A 55 -24.83 2.59 -8.07
CA LEU A 55 -24.36 3.46 -9.14
C LEU A 55 -24.27 4.93 -8.69
N GLU A 56 -25.17 5.37 -7.82
CA GLU A 56 -25.16 6.70 -7.25
C GLU A 56 -23.92 6.92 -6.41
N GLU A 57 -23.57 5.97 -5.56
CA GLU A 57 -22.32 6.01 -4.80
C GLU A 57 -21.09 6.04 -5.73
N ALA A 58 -21.12 5.23 -6.81
CA ALA A 58 -20.03 5.20 -7.78
C ALA A 58 -19.83 6.57 -8.48
N LYS A 59 -20.90 7.24 -8.86
CA LYS A 59 -20.84 8.58 -9.45
C LYS A 59 -20.34 9.61 -8.44
N SER A 60 -20.77 9.54 -7.19
CA SER A 60 -20.30 10.43 -6.13
C SER A 60 -18.80 10.21 -5.86
N ALA A 61 -18.35 8.96 -5.77
CA ALA A 61 -16.94 8.62 -5.61
C ALA A 61 -16.09 9.10 -6.80
N ALA A 62 -16.58 8.94 -8.04
CA ALA A 62 -15.89 9.43 -9.23
C ALA A 62 -15.74 10.96 -9.25
N ALA A 63 -16.73 11.68 -8.74
CA ALA A 63 -16.65 13.14 -8.61
C ALA A 63 -15.57 13.59 -7.62
N GLU A 64 -15.30 12.78 -6.58
CA GLU A 64 -14.25 13.05 -5.60
C GLU A 64 -12.85 12.59 -6.05
N ILE A 65 -12.78 11.47 -6.78
CA ILE A 65 -11.51 10.89 -7.27
C ILE A 65 -11.01 11.67 -8.49
N GLY A 66 -11.92 12.04 -9.39
CA GLY A 66 -11.60 12.51 -10.73
C GLY A 66 -11.32 11.38 -11.71
N TYR A 67 -11.26 11.73 -13.01
CA TYR A 67 -10.90 10.81 -14.09
C TYR A 67 -9.47 11.07 -14.58
N PRO A 68 -8.74 10.05 -15.06
CA PRO A 68 -9.12 8.64 -15.14
C PRO A 68 -9.06 7.92 -13.79
N LEU A 69 -9.87 6.90 -13.61
CA LEU A 69 -9.90 6.08 -12.41
C LEU A 69 -9.79 4.58 -12.70
N VAL A 70 -9.59 3.80 -11.66
CA VAL A 70 -9.53 2.33 -11.68
C VAL A 70 -10.73 1.78 -10.91
N MET A 71 -11.31 0.70 -11.43
CA MET A 71 -12.38 -0.04 -10.78
C MET A 71 -11.96 -1.49 -10.57
N LYS A 72 -12.22 -2.03 -9.37
CA LYS A 72 -11.92 -3.42 -9.01
C LYS A 72 -13.09 -4.02 -8.26
N VAL A 73 -13.55 -5.22 -8.64
CA VAL A 73 -14.61 -5.92 -7.88
C VAL A 73 -14.15 -6.24 -6.46
N VAL A 74 -15.09 -6.18 -5.52
CA VAL A 74 -14.92 -6.63 -4.14
C VAL A 74 -15.73 -7.92 -3.96
N GLY A 75 -15.10 -8.94 -3.36
CA GLY A 75 -15.68 -10.28 -3.15
C GLY A 75 -14.85 -11.37 -3.83
N PRO A 76 -14.78 -11.45 -5.16
CA PRO A 76 -13.98 -12.46 -5.84
C PRO A 76 -12.49 -12.42 -5.47
N VAL A 77 -11.87 -13.60 -5.23
CA VAL A 77 -10.45 -13.73 -4.87
C VAL A 77 -9.54 -13.42 -6.07
N HIS A 78 -9.85 -14.00 -7.24
CA HIS A 78 -9.07 -13.81 -8.47
C HIS A 78 -9.72 -12.76 -9.38
N LYS A 79 -9.63 -11.50 -8.99
CA LYS A 79 -10.33 -10.36 -9.65
C LYS A 79 -10.01 -10.21 -11.14
N THR A 80 -8.76 -10.42 -11.51
CA THR A 80 -8.30 -10.27 -12.89
C THR A 80 -8.87 -11.36 -13.80
N ASP A 81 -8.90 -12.60 -13.33
CA ASP A 81 -9.36 -13.77 -14.12
C ASP A 81 -10.83 -13.69 -14.48
N VAL A 82 -11.63 -13.04 -13.64
CA VAL A 82 -13.08 -12.83 -13.87
C VAL A 82 -13.39 -11.52 -14.59
N GLY A 83 -12.38 -10.79 -15.08
CA GLY A 83 -12.57 -9.47 -15.69
C GLY A 83 -13.04 -8.41 -14.68
N GLY A 84 -12.70 -8.60 -13.42
CA GLY A 84 -13.09 -7.73 -12.30
C GLY A 84 -12.17 -6.53 -12.07
N VAL A 85 -11.28 -6.21 -13.01
CA VAL A 85 -10.40 -5.03 -12.96
C VAL A 85 -10.55 -4.23 -14.25
N VAL A 86 -10.82 -2.94 -14.12
CA VAL A 86 -10.89 -1.99 -15.25
C VAL A 86 -9.97 -0.82 -14.96
N LEU A 87 -8.97 -0.64 -15.82
CA LEU A 87 -8.00 0.44 -15.71
C LEU A 87 -8.37 1.60 -16.63
N GLY A 88 -8.14 2.83 -16.19
CA GLY A 88 -8.25 4.02 -17.01
C GLY A 88 -9.67 4.34 -17.47
N VAL A 89 -10.65 4.21 -16.59
CA VAL A 89 -12.02 4.70 -16.82
C VAL A 89 -11.96 6.21 -16.95
N LYS A 90 -12.33 6.74 -18.12
CA LYS A 90 -12.05 8.13 -18.51
C LYS A 90 -13.23 9.09 -18.33
N ASP A 91 -14.45 8.57 -18.23
CA ASP A 91 -15.69 9.33 -18.20
C ASP A 91 -16.83 8.58 -17.50
N GLU A 92 -17.93 9.29 -17.24
CA GLU A 92 -19.11 8.76 -16.57
C GLU A 92 -19.80 7.66 -17.37
N ASP A 93 -19.85 7.77 -18.70
CA ASP A 93 -20.53 6.77 -19.54
C ASP A 93 -19.79 5.42 -19.44
N THR A 94 -18.46 5.44 -19.46
CA THR A 94 -17.62 4.25 -19.25
C THR A 94 -17.81 3.70 -17.82
N LEU A 95 -17.86 4.57 -16.82
CA LEU A 95 -18.11 4.20 -15.43
C LEU A 95 -19.42 3.45 -15.29
N VAL A 96 -20.53 4.00 -15.81
CA VAL A 96 -21.87 3.42 -15.71
C VAL A 96 -21.90 2.03 -16.36
N LYS A 97 -21.34 1.91 -17.56
CA LYS A 97 -21.26 0.65 -18.30
C LYS A 97 -20.48 -0.40 -17.52
N GLU A 98 -19.27 -0.07 -17.08
CA GLU A 98 -18.40 -1.02 -16.41
C GLU A 98 -18.90 -1.36 -15.00
N PHE A 99 -19.46 -0.41 -14.25
CA PHE A 99 -20.08 -0.68 -12.96
C PHE A 99 -21.22 -1.70 -13.09
N GLY A 100 -22.13 -1.49 -14.07
CA GLY A 100 -23.23 -2.41 -14.32
C GLY A 100 -22.77 -3.82 -14.76
N ARG A 101 -21.63 -3.92 -15.46
CA ARG A 101 -21.01 -5.19 -15.84
C ARG A 101 -20.38 -5.89 -14.62
N MET A 102 -19.61 -5.15 -13.83
CA MET A 102 -18.85 -5.67 -12.69
C MET A 102 -19.78 -6.17 -11.58
N MET A 103 -20.88 -5.47 -11.30
CA MET A 103 -21.87 -5.89 -10.30
C MET A 103 -22.61 -7.19 -10.66
N LYS A 104 -22.51 -7.65 -11.92
CA LYS A 104 -23.05 -8.96 -12.36
C LYS A 104 -22.06 -10.11 -12.23
N ILE A 105 -20.81 -9.83 -11.92
CA ILE A 105 -19.78 -10.86 -11.68
C ILE A 105 -20.16 -11.61 -10.40
N LYS A 106 -20.13 -12.95 -10.47
CA LYS A 106 -20.48 -13.81 -9.35
C LYS A 106 -19.70 -13.44 -8.09
N ASP A 107 -20.36 -13.45 -6.95
CA ASP A 107 -19.81 -13.15 -5.61
C ASP A 107 -19.33 -11.69 -5.43
N THR A 108 -19.64 -10.79 -6.37
CA THR A 108 -19.33 -9.37 -6.21
C THR A 108 -20.28 -8.72 -5.21
N THR A 109 -19.71 -8.09 -4.18
CA THR A 109 -20.44 -7.35 -3.14
C THR A 109 -20.35 -5.84 -3.32
N GLY A 110 -19.44 -5.35 -4.17
CA GLY A 110 -19.21 -3.95 -4.45
C GLY A 110 -18.07 -3.75 -5.44
N VAL A 111 -17.76 -2.49 -5.71
CA VAL A 111 -16.65 -2.09 -6.57
C VAL A 111 -15.75 -1.12 -5.78
N LEU A 112 -14.46 -1.43 -5.70
CA LEU A 112 -13.44 -0.53 -5.22
C LEU A 112 -13.06 0.42 -6.36
N MET A 113 -13.08 1.72 -6.08
CA MET A 113 -12.71 2.78 -7.01
C MET A 113 -11.51 3.56 -6.47
N GLN A 114 -10.51 3.80 -7.33
CA GLN A 114 -9.25 4.47 -7.01
C GLN A 114 -8.86 5.39 -8.16
N PRO A 115 -8.06 6.47 -7.93
CA PRO A 115 -7.45 7.21 -9.03
C PRO A 115 -6.54 6.30 -9.85
N TYR A 116 -6.50 6.52 -11.16
CA TYR A 116 -5.51 5.89 -12.03
C TYR A 116 -4.17 6.62 -11.87
N LEU A 117 -3.31 6.02 -11.08
CA LEU A 117 -1.97 6.54 -10.85
C LEU A 117 -1.00 5.91 -11.85
N SER A 118 -0.10 6.72 -12.38
CA SER A 118 1.02 6.29 -13.21
C SER A 118 2.32 6.68 -12.54
N GLY A 119 3.37 5.93 -12.79
CA GLY A 119 4.68 6.19 -12.22
C GLY A 119 5.50 4.93 -12.02
N ARG A 120 6.61 5.08 -11.32
CA ARG A 120 7.47 3.95 -10.95
C ARG A 120 6.86 3.21 -9.77
N GLU A 121 6.62 1.93 -9.94
CA GLU A 121 6.14 1.07 -8.87
C GLU A 121 7.29 0.71 -7.92
N VAL A 122 7.03 0.86 -6.63
CA VAL A 122 7.89 0.41 -5.53
C VAL A 122 7.05 -0.42 -4.57
N PHE A 123 7.69 -1.27 -3.77
CA PHE A 123 7.00 -2.03 -2.75
C PHE A 123 7.68 -1.87 -1.39
N ILE A 124 6.89 -2.07 -0.33
CA ILE A 124 7.35 -2.17 1.05
C ILE A 124 6.70 -3.40 1.65
N GLY A 125 7.49 -4.36 2.07
CA GLY A 125 7.02 -5.55 2.77
C GLY A 125 7.51 -5.56 4.22
N ALA A 126 6.76 -6.24 5.09
CA ALA A 126 7.19 -6.52 6.45
C ALA A 126 6.81 -7.95 6.84
N LYS A 127 7.68 -8.63 7.56
CA LYS A 127 7.46 -9.99 8.03
C LYS A 127 8.09 -10.22 9.39
N GLU A 128 7.33 -10.82 10.30
CA GLU A 128 7.84 -11.26 11.60
C GLU A 128 8.72 -12.50 11.41
N GLU A 129 9.90 -12.53 12.01
CA GLU A 129 10.89 -13.57 11.87
C GLU A 129 11.12 -14.31 13.21
N GLY A 130 10.16 -15.20 13.55
CA GLY A 130 10.34 -16.24 14.57
C GLY A 130 10.73 -15.72 15.96
N GLY A 131 10.22 -14.58 16.41
CA GLY A 131 10.52 -13.97 17.72
C GLY A 131 11.79 -13.12 17.73
N PHE A 132 12.48 -12.94 16.59
CA PHE A 132 13.58 -11.99 16.46
C PHE A 132 13.13 -10.56 16.21
N GLY A 133 11.87 -10.37 15.88
CA GLY A 133 11.27 -9.08 15.51
C GLY A 133 10.86 -9.03 14.04
N THR A 134 10.44 -7.86 13.58
CA THR A 134 9.95 -7.69 12.21
C THR A 134 11.07 -7.23 11.28
N VAL A 135 11.24 -7.95 10.18
CA VAL A 135 12.08 -7.54 9.05
C VAL A 135 11.21 -6.72 8.10
N VAL A 136 11.65 -5.49 7.82
CA VAL A 136 11.05 -4.64 6.78
C VAL A 136 11.93 -4.67 5.55
N MET A 137 11.30 -4.84 4.40
CA MET A 137 11.96 -4.93 3.10
C MET A 137 11.35 -3.94 2.12
N CYS A 138 12.15 -3.48 1.17
CA CYS A 138 11.66 -2.62 0.10
C CYS A 138 12.45 -2.80 -1.19
N GLY A 139 11.88 -2.36 -2.31
CA GLY A 139 12.51 -2.44 -3.62
C GLY A 139 11.64 -1.87 -4.73
N LEU A 140 12.08 -2.11 -5.97
CA LEU A 140 11.27 -1.84 -7.14
C LEU A 140 10.09 -2.82 -7.19
N GLY A 141 8.90 -2.29 -7.49
CA GLY A 141 7.68 -3.08 -7.62
C GLY A 141 7.48 -3.72 -8.99
N GLY A 142 6.32 -4.33 -9.19
CA GLY A 142 5.92 -4.95 -10.45
C GLY A 142 6.86 -6.06 -10.89
N ILE A 143 7.09 -6.15 -12.19
CA ILE A 143 7.94 -7.18 -12.81
C ILE A 143 9.39 -7.20 -12.29
N PHE A 144 9.89 -6.12 -11.73
CA PHE A 144 11.25 -6.05 -11.21
C PHE A 144 11.45 -6.89 -9.94
N VAL A 145 10.45 -6.94 -9.06
CA VAL A 145 10.49 -7.83 -7.88
C VAL A 145 10.50 -9.28 -8.31
N GLU A 146 9.57 -9.66 -9.18
CA GLU A 146 9.38 -11.04 -9.63
C GLU A 146 10.59 -11.55 -10.44
N ALA A 147 11.14 -10.70 -11.33
CA ALA A 147 12.21 -11.10 -12.24
C ALA A 147 13.61 -10.99 -11.63
N LEU A 148 13.88 -9.99 -10.79
CA LEU A 148 15.22 -9.67 -10.32
C LEU A 148 15.46 -9.98 -8.85
N GLY A 149 14.41 -10.08 -8.03
CA GLY A 149 14.51 -10.26 -6.59
C GLY A 149 15.39 -9.18 -5.92
N ASP A 150 15.38 -7.96 -6.47
CA ASP A 150 16.21 -6.86 -6.00
C ASP A 150 15.54 -6.17 -4.81
N VAL A 151 15.86 -6.69 -3.64
CA VAL A 151 15.24 -6.32 -2.37
C VAL A 151 16.33 -5.99 -1.37
N VAL A 152 16.10 -4.96 -0.58
CA VAL A 152 16.90 -4.65 0.61
C VAL A 152 16.03 -4.76 1.84
N SER A 153 16.62 -5.19 2.96
CA SER A 153 15.88 -5.43 4.19
C SER A 153 16.68 -5.02 5.43
N ALA A 154 15.95 -4.71 6.51
CA ALA A 154 16.51 -4.45 7.83
C ALA A 154 15.48 -4.79 8.92
N MET A 155 16.00 -5.01 10.14
CA MET A 155 15.16 -5.19 11.33
C MET A 155 14.54 -3.86 11.75
N ALA A 156 13.24 -3.85 12.00
CA ALA A 156 12.51 -2.72 12.57
C ALA A 156 12.86 -2.52 14.07
N PRO A 157 12.81 -1.29 14.60
CA PRO A 157 12.56 -0.03 13.92
C PRO A 157 13.85 0.62 13.38
N PHE A 158 13.73 1.56 12.44
CA PHE A 158 14.86 2.35 11.93
C PHE A 158 14.39 3.71 11.37
N SER A 159 15.34 4.66 11.30
CA SER A 159 15.07 6.03 10.85
C SER A 159 14.90 6.17 9.34
N PRO A 160 14.28 7.27 8.84
CA PRO A 160 14.24 7.58 7.41
C PRO A 160 15.62 7.69 6.77
N ALA A 161 16.60 8.22 7.50
CA ALA A 161 17.97 8.30 7.01
C ALA A 161 18.59 6.93 6.76
N PHE A 162 18.36 5.98 7.68
CA PHE A 162 18.79 4.59 7.50
C PHE A 162 18.05 3.92 6.32
N ALA A 163 16.74 4.14 6.20
CA ALA A 163 15.97 3.63 5.06
C ALA A 163 16.51 4.16 3.73
N GLY A 164 16.89 5.44 3.66
CA GLY A 164 17.53 6.03 2.48
C GLY A 164 18.86 5.35 2.12
N GLU A 165 19.71 5.07 3.09
CA GLU A 165 20.97 4.34 2.86
C GLU A 165 20.72 2.87 2.46
N MET A 166 19.64 2.26 2.95
CA MET A 166 19.20 0.93 2.57
C MET A 166 18.76 0.88 1.09
N ILE A 167 17.92 1.85 0.68
CA ILE A 167 17.43 1.97 -0.71
C ILE A 167 18.58 2.12 -1.71
N LYS A 168 19.63 2.88 -1.38
CA LYS A 168 20.81 3.06 -2.23
C LYS A 168 21.59 1.76 -2.52
N LYS A 169 21.37 0.71 -1.72
CA LYS A 169 22.00 -0.60 -1.92
C LYS A 169 21.27 -1.49 -2.93
N LEU A 170 20.09 -1.08 -3.41
CA LEU A 170 19.39 -1.78 -4.49
C LEU A 170 20.27 -1.79 -5.76
N ARG A 171 20.35 -2.95 -6.42
CA ARG A 171 21.04 -3.07 -7.73
C ARG A 171 20.40 -2.17 -8.78
N GLY A 172 19.06 -2.06 -8.73
CA GLY A 172 18.26 -1.19 -9.57
C GLY A 172 18.17 0.26 -9.09
N TYR A 173 19.04 0.73 -8.19
CA TYR A 173 18.96 2.09 -7.63
C TYR A 173 18.93 3.20 -8.69
N LYS A 174 19.63 3.02 -9.82
CA LYS A 174 19.54 3.96 -10.95
C LYS A 174 18.14 4.09 -11.53
N ILE A 175 17.33 3.06 -11.43
CA ILE A 175 15.91 3.09 -11.85
C ILE A 175 15.09 3.92 -10.85
N ILE A 176 15.39 3.78 -9.55
CA ILE A 176 14.79 4.62 -8.49
C ILE A 176 15.07 6.10 -8.77
N GLN A 177 16.31 6.44 -9.13
CA GLN A 177 16.70 7.82 -9.42
C GLN A 177 16.10 8.40 -10.71
N GLY A 178 15.57 7.55 -11.57
CA GLY A 178 15.12 7.90 -12.91
C GLY A 178 16.16 7.52 -13.97
N PHE A 179 15.70 7.01 -15.09
CA PHE A 179 16.55 6.49 -16.16
C PHE A 179 15.93 6.74 -17.54
N ARG A 180 16.76 7.18 -18.49
CA ARG A 180 16.39 7.42 -19.90
C ARG A 180 15.21 8.38 -20.10
N GLY A 181 15.13 9.44 -19.30
CA GLY A 181 14.07 10.45 -19.41
C GLY A 181 12.77 10.10 -18.66
N GLU A 182 12.71 8.96 -18.00
CA GLU A 182 11.64 8.63 -17.09
C GLU A 182 11.93 9.24 -15.69
N GLU A 183 10.90 9.78 -15.07
CA GLU A 183 11.00 10.30 -13.71
C GLU A 183 11.33 9.19 -12.72
N GLY A 184 12.15 9.54 -11.73
CA GLY A 184 12.48 8.67 -10.63
C GLY A 184 11.41 8.68 -9.53
N VAL A 185 11.64 7.85 -8.54
CA VAL A 185 10.88 7.85 -7.28
C VAL A 185 11.33 9.04 -6.44
N ASN A 186 10.43 9.65 -5.70
CA ASN A 186 10.82 10.59 -4.66
C ASN A 186 11.46 9.81 -3.51
N GLU A 187 12.79 9.75 -3.50
CA GLU A 187 13.58 8.95 -2.56
C GLU A 187 13.32 9.35 -1.10
N VAL A 188 13.09 10.64 -0.83
CA VAL A 188 12.84 11.14 0.53
C VAL A 188 11.50 10.60 1.03
N ILE A 189 10.45 10.70 0.23
CA ILE A 189 9.13 10.19 0.58
C ILE A 189 9.17 8.65 0.69
N PHE A 190 9.88 7.97 -0.21
CA PHE A 190 9.98 6.51 -0.16
C PHE A 190 10.69 6.03 1.11
N ALA A 191 11.83 6.64 1.46
CA ALA A 191 12.55 6.33 2.70
C ALA A 191 11.70 6.62 3.95
N GLU A 192 10.94 7.72 3.93
CA GLU A 192 9.99 8.06 4.99
C GLU A 192 8.92 6.97 5.14
N MET A 193 8.31 6.52 4.04
CA MET A 193 7.27 5.47 4.08
C MET A 193 7.82 4.13 4.59
N VAL A 194 9.03 3.73 4.15
CA VAL A 194 9.70 2.51 4.62
C VAL A 194 9.94 2.57 6.13
N SER A 195 10.42 3.71 6.64
CA SER A 195 10.63 3.91 8.08
C SER A 195 9.31 3.93 8.88
N ARG A 196 8.23 4.51 8.33
CA ARG A 196 6.91 4.50 8.97
C ARG A 196 6.33 3.09 9.08
N VAL A 197 6.52 2.25 8.06
CA VAL A 197 6.16 0.83 8.14
C VAL A 197 6.96 0.13 9.24
N ALA A 198 8.26 0.40 9.36
CA ALA A 198 9.08 -0.16 10.43
C ALA A 198 8.59 0.27 11.82
N THR A 199 8.20 1.54 11.98
CA THR A 199 7.64 2.04 13.24
C THR A 199 6.26 1.45 13.53
N LEU A 200 5.40 1.30 12.50
CA LEU A 200 4.10 0.64 12.64
C LEU A 200 4.25 -0.79 13.17
N CYS A 201 5.13 -1.58 12.55
CA CYS A 201 5.39 -2.96 12.97
C CYS A 201 6.02 -3.04 14.37
N TYR A 202 6.80 -2.04 14.78
CA TYR A 202 7.33 -1.96 16.13
C TYR A 202 6.23 -1.74 17.18
N TYR A 203 5.23 -0.90 16.87
CA TYR A 203 4.09 -0.66 17.75
C TYR A 203 2.98 -1.72 17.68
N ALA A 204 2.92 -2.49 16.61
CA ALA A 204 1.95 -3.55 16.37
C ALA A 204 2.66 -4.86 16.01
N PRO A 205 3.36 -5.49 16.98
CA PRO A 205 4.10 -6.74 16.75
C PRO A 205 3.19 -7.93 16.38
N GLU A 206 1.88 -7.79 16.54
CA GLU A 206 0.87 -8.75 16.11
C GLU A 206 0.74 -8.81 14.57
N ILE A 207 1.27 -7.82 13.86
CA ILE A 207 1.33 -7.85 12.39
C ILE A 207 2.43 -8.84 11.97
N ILE A 208 2.01 -10.04 11.55
CA ILE A 208 2.92 -11.11 11.13
C ILE A 208 3.47 -10.83 9.73
N GLU A 209 2.63 -10.30 8.84
CA GLU A 209 2.99 -10.03 7.46
C GLU A 209 2.23 -8.81 6.93
N MET A 210 2.92 -8.00 6.14
CA MET A 210 2.35 -6.82 5.47
C MET A 210 3.00 -6.65 4.11
N ASP A 211 2.21 -6.26 3.11
CA ASP A 211 2.66 -5.93 1.76
C ASP A 211 1.94 -4.69 1.25
N ILE A 212 2.73 -3.71 0.81
CA ILE A 212 2.27 -2.42 0.28
C ILE A 212 2.91 -2.21 -1.09
N ASN A 213 2.06 -2.04 -2.09
CA ASN A 213 2.41 -1.81 -3.49
C ASN A 213 1.91 -0.45 -3.98
#